data_485d172c1467f71e394a91daf6644cbc
#
_entry.id   485d172c1467f71e394a91daf6644cbc
#
_cell.length_a   1.000
_cell.length_b   1.000
_cell.length_c   1.000
_cell.angle_alpha   90.00
_cell.angle_beta   90.00
_cell.angle_gamma   90.00
#
_symmetry.space_group_name_H-M   'P 1'
#
loop_
_entity.id
_entity.type
_entity.pdbx_description
1 polymer ?
#
loop_
_entity_poly.entity_id
_entity_poly.type
_entity_poly.pdbx_seq_one_letter_code
_entity_poly.pdbx_strand_id
1 'polypeptide(L)'
;GAVHNLGEIDWHAPEGQAVAWAQQFADALEGALETGMTDRLLEPWSQPFGRRAHPTVEHYLPLVVAAAAGSDDSCQVLHRNWLYGSLALHVFGWGVTARSA
;
A
#
# COMPACT_ATOMS: atom_id res chain seq x y z
N GLY A 1 1.92 4.44 -5.22
CA GLY A 1 2.00 3.04 -4.84
C GLY A 1 1.96 2.81 -3.34
N ALA A 2 1.72 1.58 -2.94
CA ALA A 2 1.68 1.23 -1.52
C ALA A 2 3.05 1.36 -0.86
N VAL A 3 4.12 1.00 -1.58
CA VAL A 3 5.51 1.26 -1.17
C VAL A 3 6.21 1.96 -2.32
N HIS A 4 6.85 3.10 -2.04
CA HIS A 4 7.52 3.89 -3.06
C HIS A 4 8.77 4.56 -2.50
N ASN A 5 9.90 3.89 -2.61
CA ASN A 5 11.21 4.43 -2.27
C ASN A 5 12.22 4.00 -3.35
N LEU A 6 12.52 4.92 -4.27
CA LEU A 6 13.42 4.64 -5.39
C LEU A 6 14.86 4.39 -4.95
N GLY A 7 15.27 4.91 -3.79
CA GLY A 7 16.60 4.66 -3.22
C GLY A 7 16.80 3.24 -2.70
N GLU A 8 15.73 2.50 -2.47
CA GLU A 8 15.75 1.12 -1.96
C GLU A 8 15.48 0.07 -3.04
N ILE A 9 15.38 0.48 -4.30
CA ILE A 9 15.10 -0.44 -5.41
C ILE A 9 16.28 -1.38 -5.62
N ASP A 10 15.99 -2.67 -5.72
CA ASP A 10 16.90 -3.70 -6.20
C ASP A 10 16.53 -4.09 -7.64
N TRP A 11 17.29 -3.56 -8.60
CA TRP A 11 17.04 -3.78 -10.02
C TRP A 11 17.18 -5.25 -10.45
N HIS A 12 17.82 -6.09 -9.62
CA HIS A 12 18.02 -7.51 -9.89
C HIS A 12 17.01 -8.40 -9.16
N ALA A 13 16.15 -7.85 -8.31
CA ALA A 13 15.15 -8.65 -7.60
C ALA A 13 14.11 -9.24 -8.58
N PRO A 14 13.73 -10.51 -8.41
CA PRO A 14 12.68 -11.13 -9.22
C PRO A 14 11.33 -10.39 -9.04
N GLU A 15 10.58 -10.31 -10.12
CA GLU A 15 9.22 -9.77 -10.09
C GLU A 15 8.35 -10.58 -9.12
N GLY A 16 7.51 -9.89 -8.37
CA GLY A 16 6.60 -10.50 -7.41
C GLY A 16 7.20 -10.81 -6.05
N GLN A 17 8.49 -10.61 -5.85
CA GLN A 17 9.15 -10.80 -4.56
C GLN A 17 9.39 -9.48 -3.85
N ALA A 18 9.12 -9.46 -2.55
CA ALA A 18 9.31 -8.29 -1.70
C ALA A 18 10.37 -8.56 -0.63
N VAL A 19 11.17 -7.54 -0.32
CA VAL A 19 12.05 -7.56 0.86
C VAL A 19 11.20 -7.43 2.13
N ALA A 20 11.70 -7.97 3.25
CA ALA A 20 10.91 -8.13 4.47
C ALA A 20 10.31 -6.84 5.01
N TRP A 21 11.05 -5.74 5.06
CA TRP A 21 10.53 -4.48 5.60
C TRP A 21 9.39 -3.90 4.73
N ALA A 22 9.50 -4.03 3.42
CA ALA A 22 8.48 -3.56 2.48
C ALA A 22 7.20 -4.40 2.60
N GLN A 23 7.33 -5.71 2.73
CA GLN A 23 6.20 -6.61 2.96
C GLN A 23 5.50 -6.29 4.27
N GLN A 24 6.24 -6.03 5.36
CA GLN A 24 5.65 -5.67 6.64
C GLN A 24 4.87 -4.37 6.57
N PHE A 25 5.39 -3.35 5.89
CA PHE A 25 4.66 -2.11 5.69
C PHE A 25 3.38 -2.34 4.86
N ALA A 26 3.47 -3.06 3.76
CA ALA A 26 2.33 -3.34 2.90
C ALA A 26 1.24 -4.14 3.64
N ASP A 27 1.62 -5.13 4.44
CA ASP A 27 0.68 -5.93 5.24
C ASP A 27 -0.03 -5.07 6.30
N ALA A 28 0.69 -4.17 6.97
CA ALA A 28 0.09 -3.24 7.93
C ALA A 28 -0.88 -2.26 7.25
N LEU A 29 -0.51 -1.77 6.07
CA LEU A 29 -1.36 -0.89 5.26
C LEU A 29 -2.65 -1.61 4.82
N GLU A 30 -2.53 -2.82 4.29
CA GLU A 30 -3.69 -3.63 3.89
C GLU A 30 -4.61 -3.89 5.08
N GLY A 31 -4.06 -4.24 6.24
CA GLY A 31 -4.83 -4.47 7.47
C GLY A 31 -5.59 -3.21 7.90
N ALA A 32 -4.97 -2.04 7.83
CA ALA A 32 -5.62 -0.77 8.15
C ALA A 32 -6.76 -0.44 7.17
N LEU A 33 -6.54 -0.67 5.88
CA LEU A 33 -7.56 -0.45 4.84
C LEU A 33 -8.76 -1.39 4.99
N GLU A 34 -8.51 -2.68 5.19
CA GLU A 34 -9.56 -3.69 5.31
C GLU A 34 -10.40 -3.53 6.57
N THR A 35 -9.81 -3.07 7.66
CA THR A 35 -10.51 -2.85 8.93
C THR A 35 -11.10 -1.45 9.06
N GLY A 36 -10.93 -0.58 8.08
CA GLY A 36 -11.44 0.79 8.10
C GLY A 36 -10.77 1.71 9.10
N MET A 37 -9.55 1.39 9.54
CA MET A 37 -8.78 2.21 10.47
C MET A 37 -8.13 3.40 9.77
N THR A 38 -8.95 4.33 9.31
CA THR A 38 -8.52 5.49 8.51
C THR A 38 -7.54 6.40 9.24
N ASP A 39 -7.62 6.50 10.57
CA ASP A 39 -6.69 7.32 11.34
C ASP A 39 -5.23 6.89 11.17
N ARG A 40 -5.00 5.59 11.01
CA ARG A 40 -3.65 5.05 10.75
C ARG A 40 -3.13 5.43 9.36
N LEU A 41 -4.02 5.68 8.42
CA LEU A 41 -3.65 6.02 7.05
C LEU A 41 -3.20 7.47 6.91
N LEU A 42 -3.66 8.36 7.81
CA LEU A 42 -3.32 9.79 7.77
C LEU A 42 -1.84 10.05 8.08
N GLU A 43 -1.19 9.14 8.79
CA GLU A 43 0.23 9.25 9.14
C GLU A 43 0.99 8.00 8.68
N PRO A 44 1.52 7.98 7.45
CA PRO A 44 2.24 6.83 6.92
C PRO A 44 3.41 6.42 7.80
N TRP A 45 4.02 7.39 8.48
CA TRP A 45 5.20 7.17 9.30
C TRP A 45 4.90 6.55 10.67
N SER A 46 3.63 6.45 11.07
CA SER A 46 3.21 5.71 12.25
C SER A 46 3.16 4.19 12.00
N GLN A 47 3.14 3.77 10.74
CA GLN A 47 3.20 2.37 10.35
C GLN A 47 4.63 1.82 10.47
N PRO A 48 4.81 0.50 10.68
CA PRO A 48 6.12 -0.12 10.61
C PRO A 48 6.81 0.19 9.27
N PHE A 49 8.04 0.71 9.34
CA PHE A 49 8.83 1.09 8.16
C PHE A 49 8.21 2.17 7.25
N GLY A 50 7.28 2.99 7.78
CA GLY A 50 6.57 3.99 6.97
C GLY A 50 7.50 5.00 6.31
N ARG A 51 8.51 5.52 7.02
CA ARG A 51 9.48 6.46 6.44
C ARG A 51 10.36 5.82 5.37
N ARG A 52 10.65 4.54 5.52
CA ARG A 52 11.45 3.79 4.54
C ARG A 52 10.62 3.51 3.28
N ALA A 53 9.34 3.20 3.44
CA ALA A 53 8.42 2.97 2.32
C ALA A 53 8.06 4.27 1.58
N HIS A 54 7.90 5.35 2.33
CA HIS A 54 7.54 6.68 1.82
C HIS A 54 8.40 7.75 2.48
N PRO A 55 9.61 8.03 1.95
CA PRO A 55 10.46 9.11 2.46
C PRO A 55 9.78 10.48 2.37
N THR A 56 8.92 10.64 1.39
CA THR A 56 8.02 11.78 1.21
C THR A 56 6.59 11.27 1.00
N VAL A 57 5.60 12.14 1.11
CA VAL A 57 4.19 11.71 1.12
C VAL A 57 3.49 11.78 -0.23
N GLU A 58 4.14 12.29 -1.28
CA GLU A 58 3.48 12.56 -2.58
C GLU A 58 2.86 11.30 -3.21
N HIS A 59 3.53 10.16 -3.09
CA HIS A 59 3.04 8.90 -3.64
C HIS A 59 2.09 8.15 -2.71
N TYR A 60 1.95 8.62 -1.47
CA TYR A 60 1.05 8.05 -0.47
C TYR A 60 -0.29 8.80 -0.40
N LEU A 61 -0.28 10.12 -0.54
CA LEU A 61 -1.48 10.96 -0.41
C LEU A 61 -2.65 10.53 -1.31
N PRO A 62 -2.46 10.11 -2.56
CA PRO A 62 -3.56 9.65 -3.39
C PRO A 62 -4.34 8.49 -2.76
N LEU A 63 -3.66 7.59 -2.06
CA LEU A 63 -4.30 6.48 -1.34
C LEU A 63 -5.15 7.00 -0.18
N VAL A 64 -4.65 7.98 0.57
CA VAL A 64 -5.38 8.60 1.68
C VAL A 64 -6.66 9.27 1.18
N VAL A 65 -6.57 10.00 0.08
CA VAL A 65 -7.74 10.65 -0.55
C VAL A 65 -8.77 9.61 -0.99
N ALA A 66 -8.34 8.54 -1.64
CA ALA A 66 -9.23 7.47 -2.07
C ALA A 66 -9.89 6.76 -0.89
N ALA A 67 -9.15 6.48 0.18
CA ALA A 67 -9.66 5.87 1.39
C ALA A 67 -10.71 6.76 2.09
N ALA A 68 -10.46 8.07 2.15
CA ALA A 68 -11.42 9.02 2.72
C ALA A 68 -12.70 9.10 1.89
N ALA A 69 -12.58 9.15 0.56
CA ALA A 69 -13.73 9.18 -0.35
C ALA A 69 -14.57 7.89 -0.28
N GLY A 70 -13.91 6.75 -0.05
CA GLY A 70 -14.56 5.44 0.04
C GLY A 70 -14.89 4.99 1.47
N SER A 71 -14.88 5.90 2.47
CA SER A 71 -14.93 5.53 3.90
C SER A 71 -16.20 4.78 4.32
N ASP A 72 -17.31 4.93 3.58
CA ASP A 72 -18.56 4.23 3.83
C ASP A 72 -18.61 2.82 3.22
N ASP A 73 -17.61 2.44 2.46
CA ASP A 73 -17.51 1.17 1.77
C ASP A 73 -16.34 0.34 2.29
N SER A 74 -16.41 -0.98 2.10
CA SER A 74 -15.31 -1.88 2.41
C SER A 74 -14.19 -1.73 1.39
N CYS A 75 -12.94 -1.72 1.87
CA CYS A 75 -11.77 -1.77 1.00
C CYS A 75 -11.45 -3.22 0.61
N GLN A 76 -11.13 -3.41 -0.66
CA GLN A 76 -10.66 -4.69 -1.19
C GLN A 76 -9.30 -4.50 -1.86
N VAL A 77 -8.44 -5.48 -1.70
CA VAL A 77 -7.19 -5.55 -2.48
C VAL A 77 -7.52 -6.22 -3.81
N LEU A 78 -7.47 -5.45 -4.88
CA LEU A 78 -7.80 -5.93 -6.22
C LEU A 78 -6.62 -6.58 -6.91
N HIS A 79 -5.42 -6.14 -6.62
CA HIS A 79 -4.20 -6.64 -7.22
C HIS A 79 -3.00 -6.34 -6.34
N ARG A 80 -2.05 -7.27 -6.29
CA ARG A 80 -0.76 -7.09 -5.64
C ARG A 80 0.33 -7.28 -6.68
N ASN A 81 1.28 -6.36 -6.71
CA ASN A 81 2.42 -6.48 -7.59
C ASN A 81 3.66 -5.86 -6.93
N TRP A 82 4.75 -6.61 -6.94
CA TRP A 82 6.03 -6.18 -6.44
C TRP A 82 7.05 -6.12 -7.56
N LEU A 83 7.78 -5.01 -7.63
CA LEU A 83 8.88 -4.82 -8.56
C LEU A 83 10.14 -4.42 -7.78
N TYR A 84 11.28 -4.93 -8.22
CA TYR A 84 12.60 -4.55 -7.70
C TYR A 84 12.71 -4.66 -6.17
N GLY A 85 12.09 -5.67 -5.59
CA GLY A 85 12.16 -6.03 -4.17
C GLY A 85 11.38 -5.13 -3.21
N SER A 86 11.13 -3.87 -3.54
CA SER A 86 10.52 -2.93 -2.61
C SER A 86 9.46 -2.00 -3.20
N LEU A 87 9.23 -2.04 -4.50
CA LEU A 87 8.20 -1.21 -5.13
C LEU A 87 6.88 -1.97 -5.17
N ALA A 88 5.91 -1.53 -4.37
CA ALA A 88 4.57 -2.12 -4.34
C ALA A 88 3.60 -1.31 -5.21
N LEU A 89 3.11 -1.95 -6.26
CA LEU A 89 2.13 -1.39 -7.19
C LEU A 89 0.75 -2.02 -6.94
N HIS A 90 0.37 -2.12 -5.68
CA HIS A 90 -0.91 -2.71 -5.29
C HIS A 90 -2.09 -1.83 -5.69
N VAL A 91 -3.20 -2.46 -6.04
CA VAL A 91 -4.44 -1.76 -6.40
C VAL A 91 -5.50 -2.06 -5.34
N PHE A 92 -6.08 -1.01 -4.79
CA PHE A 92 -7.15 -1.09 -3.81
C PHE A 92 -8.43 -0.51 -4.39
N GLY A 93 -9.58 -1.01 -3.96
CA GLY A 93 -10.88 -0.50 -4.38
C GLY A 93 -11.87 -0.45 -3.23
N TRP A 94 -12.77 0.51 -3.29
CA TRP A 94 -13.87 0.68 -2.34
C TRP A 94 -15.20 0.62 -3.10
N GLY A 95 -16.18 -0.07 -2.52
CA GLY A 95 -17.50 -0.21 -3.14
C GLY A 95 -17.49 -1.05 -4.42
N VAL A 96 -16.47 -1.86 -4.63
CA VAL A 96 -16.35 -2.73 -5.80
C VAL A 96 -16.98 -4.07 -5.49
N THR A 97 -17.83 -4.53 -6.39
CA THR A 97 -18.38 -5.89 -6.29
C THR A 97 -17.39 -6.88 -6.90
N ALA A 98 -16.97 -7.88 -6.11
CA ALA A 98 -16.18 -8.96 -6.64
C ALA A 98 -16.99 -9.70 -7.72
N ARG A 99 -16.47 -9.73 -8.94
CA ARG A 99 -17.07 -10.56 -9.99
C ARG A 99 -16.46 -11.93 -9.95
N SER A 100 -17.30 -12.92 -9.73
CA SER A 100 -16.99 -14.26 -10.23
C SER A 100 -17.09 -14.17 -11.75
N ALA A 101 -16.00 -14.22 -12.41
CA ALA A 101 -15.99 -14.24 -13.87
C ALA A 101 -16.65 -15.53 -14.38
#